data_74036044ef335ff61195cb85e0901f02
#
_entry.id   74036044ef335ff61195cb85e0901f02
#
_cell.length_a   1.000
_cell.length_b   1.000
_cell.length_c   1.000
_cell.angle_alpha   90.00
_cell.angle_beta   90.00
_cell.angle_gamma   90.00
#
_symmetry.space_group_name_H-M   'P 1'
#
loop_
_entity.id
_entity.type
_entity.pdbx_description
1 polymer ?
#
loop_
_entity_poly.entity_id
_entity_poly.type
_entity_poly.pdbx_seq_one_letter_code
_entity_poly.pdbx_strand_id
1 'polypeptide(L)'
;VAITMVPASHSSSVEGDNGPIYTGMETGFMISGEGHTIYHSGDTAIMADMDWMGDYHKPDIGILSAGGHFTMDMAQAAYAAKRYFNFKTVIPCHYRTFDALEQSAQVLVDGLPGVDVVEPQVMQPITV
;
A
#
# COMPACT_ATOMS: atom_id res chain seq x y z
N VAL A 1 11.47 -5.96 16.49
CA VAL A 1 10.52 -5.45 15.47
C VAL A 1 9.42 -4.67 16.18
N ALA A 2 9.17 -3.44 15.74
CA ALA A 2 8.06 -2.61 16.22
C ALA A 2 6.98 -2.53 15.11
N ILE A 3 5.70 -2.61 15.50
CA ILE A 3 4.57 -2.47 14.58
C ILE A 3 3.69 -1.33 15.10
N THR A 4 3.48 -0.33 14.25
CA THR A 4 2.63 0.83 14.54
C THR A 4 1.46 0.83 13.58
N MET A 5 0.23 0.89 14.09
CA MET A 5 -0.97 1.12 13.28
C MET A 5 -0.99 2.57 12.79
N VAL A 6 -1.29 2.77 11.52
CA VAL A 6 -1.43 4.09 10.91
C VAL A 6 -2.76 4.18 10.17
N PRO A 7 -3.31 5.38 9.95
CA PRO A 7 -4.56 5.54 9.22
C PRO A 7 -4.55 4.92 7.82
N ALA A 8 -5.72 4.49 7.38
CA ALA A 8 -6.04 4.18 5.99
C ALA A 8 -7.38 4.83 5.63
N SER A 9 -7.69 4.96 4.35
CA SER A 9 -8.94 5.54 3.84
C SER A 9 -9.67 4.52 2.98
N HIS A 10 -10.57 3.79 3.61
CA HIS A 10 -11.34 2.70 2.99
C HIS A 10 -12.64 2.46 3.75
N SER A 11 -13.46 1.51 3.34
CA SER A 11 -14.57 0.99 4.13
C SER A 11 -14.09 -0.12 5.06
N SER A 12 -14.73 -0.22 6.24
CA SER A 12 -14.41 -1.26 7.22
C SER A 12 -15.71 -1.90 7.72
N SER A 13 -16.44 -2.54 6.80
CA SER A 13 -17.70 -3.19 7.09
C SER A 13 -17.75 -4.58 6.50
N VAL A 14 -18.49 -5.48 7.16
CA VAL A 14 -18.86 -6.79 6.62
C VAL A 14 -20.36 -6.85 6.41
N GLU A 15 -20.81 -7.64 5.44
CA GLU A 15 -22.23 -7.88 5.23
C GLU A 15 -22.78 -8.76 6.36
N GLY A 16 -23.82 -8.30 7.01
CA GLY A 16 -24.54 -9.04 8.04
C GLY A 16 -25.97 -9.32 7.62
N ASP A 17 -26.69 -10.18 8.36
CA ASP A 17 -28.07 -10.60 8.06
C ASP A 17 -29.07 -9.43 7.97
N ASN A 18 -28.78 -8.33 8.66
CA ASN A 18 -29.64 -7.13 8.71
C ASN A 18 -28.97 -5.89 8.09
N GLY A 19 -27.97 -6.06 7.24
CA GLY A 19 -27.19 -5.00 6.60
C GLY A 19 -25.75 -4.90 7.08
N PRO A 20 -24.98 -3.90 6.61
CA PRO A 20 -23.56 -3.78 6.92
C PRO A 20 -23.28 -3.61 8.40
N ILE A 21 -22.29 -4.33 8.91
CA ILE A 21 -21.79 -4.23 10.29
C ILE A 21 -20.42 -3.59 10.23
N TYR A 22 -20.25 -2.45 10.91
CA TYR A 22 -18.96 -1.79 11.06
C TYR A 22 -18.02 -2.63 11.95
N THR A 23 -16.81 -2.91 11.48
CA THR A 23 -15.87 -3.82 12.13
C THR A 23 -14.63 -3.16 12.72
N GLY A 24 -14.60 -1.85 12.76
CA GLY A 24 -13.49 -1.07 13.30
C GLY A 24 -12.89 -0.12 12.26
N MET A 25 -11.79 0.54 12.63
CA MET A 25 -11.11 1.48 11.72
C MET A 25 -10.25 0.73 10.71
N GLU A 26 -10.31 1.19 9.48
CA GLU A 26 -9.37 0.80 8.43
C GLU A 26 -7.94 1.23 8.81
N THR A 27 -6.95 0.40 8.49
CA THR A 27 -5.61 0.56 9.03
C THR A 27 -4.53 0.08 8.05
N GLY A 28 -3.45 0.86 7.96
CA GLY A 28 -2.15 0.43 7.48
C GLY A 28 -1.18 0.18 8.64
N PHE A 29 0.04 -0.20 8.34
CA PHE A 29 1.06 -0.52 9.33
C PHE A 29 2.43 0.02 8.93
N MET A 30 3.14 0.59 9.92
CA MET A 30 4.58 0.80 9.85
C MET A 30 5.28 -0.30 10.64
N ILE A 31 6.14 -1.07 9.98
CA ILE A 31 6.84 -2.22 10.56
C ILE A 31 8.33 -1.91 10.55
N SER A 32 8.92 -1.67 11.72
CA SER A 32 10.33 -1.27 11.83
C SER A 32 11.16 -2.36 12.50
N GLY A 33 12.29 -2.69 11.90
CA GLY A 33 13.24 -3.67 12.41
C GLY A 33 14.42 -3.85 11.45
N GLU A 34 15.53 -4.33 11.96
CA GLU A 34 16.72 -4.70 11.19
C GLU A 34 17.27 -3.57 10.27
N GLY A 35 17.05 -2.32 10.68
CA GLY A 35 17.51 -1.16 9.90
C GLY A 35 16.57 -0.68 8.81
N HIS A 36 15.41 -1.30 8.66
CA HIS A 36 14.37 -0.96 7.68
C HIS A 36 13.06 -0.52 8.35
N THR A 37 12.28 0.25 7.63
CA THR A 37 10.88 0.53 7.97
C THR A 37 10.01 0.26 6.74
N ILE A 38 9.09 -0.67 6.88
CA ILE A 38 8.12 -1.05 5.86
C ILE A 38 6.81 -0.31 6.13
N TYR A 39 6.28 0.39 5.13
CA TYR A 39 4.89 0.83 5.12
C TYR A 39 4.04 -0.19 4.36
N HIS A 40 3.18 -0.90 5.07
CA HIS A 40 2.10 -1.68 4.46
C HIS A 40 0.83 -0.83 4.49
N SER A 41 0.34 -0.43 3.33
CA SER A 41 -0.75 0.55 3.24
C SER A 41 -2.08 0.05 3.79
N GLY A 42 -2.28 -1.27 3.86
CA GLY A 42 -3.63 -1.84 3.91
C GLY A 42 -4.38 -1.46 2.63
N ASP A 43 -5.69 -1.64 2.62
CA ASP A 43 -6.54 -1.14 1.56
C ASP A 43 -6.82 0.34 1.81
N THR A 44 -6.42 1.20 0.89
CA THR A 44 -6.52 2.65 1.05
C THR A 44 -6.63 3.39 -0.28
N ALA A 45 -7.30 4.55 -0.24
CA ALA A 45 -7.13 5.61 -1.21
C ALA A 45 -5.94 6.52 -0.81
N ILE A 46 -5.62 7.51 -1.66
CA ILE A 46 -4.66 8.57 -1.29
C ILE A 46 -5.30 9.43 -0.19
N MET A 47 -4.52 9.75 0.84
CA MET A 47 -4.96 10.63 1.93
C MET A 47 -3.85 11.58 2.37
N ALA A 48 -4.25 12.71 2.96
CA ALA A 48 -3.31 13.74 3.41
C ALA A 48 -2.38 13.26 4.54
N ASP A 49 -2.84 12.31 5.35
CA ASP A 49 -2.05 11.72 6.42
C ASP A 49 -0.75 11.07 5.95
N MET A 50 -0.66 10.65 4.70
CA MET A 50 0.56 10.11 4.10
C MET A 50 1.75 11.08 4.20
N ASP A 51 1.49 12.40 4.28
CA ASP A 51 2.54 13.41 4.42
C ASP A 51 3.30 13.25 5.75
N TRP A 52 2.60 13.29 6.89
CA TRP A 52 3.25 13.11 8.18
C TRP A 52 3.75 11.67 8.41
N MET A 53 3.06 10.68 7.83
CA MET A 53 3.47 9.28 7.91
C MET A 53 4.83 9.07 7.24
N GLY A 54 5.04 9.68 6.07
CA GLY A 54 6.31 9.65 5.36
C GLY A 54 7.41 10.40 6.09
N ASP A 55 7.12 11.60 6.61
CA ASP A 55 8.11 12.43 7.30
C ASP A 55 8.54 11.83 8.66
N TYR A 56 7.58 11.35 9.44
CA TYR A 56 7.83 10.85 10.79
C TYR A 56 8.45 9.46 10.81
N HIS A 57 7.86 8.50 10.06
CA HIS A 57 8.30 7.11 10.08
C HIS A 57 9.43 6.80 9.09
N LYS A 58 9.56 7.61 8.03
CA LYS A 58 10.59 7.48 6.98
C LYS A 58 10.74 6.07 6.43
N PRO A 59 9.65 5.42 6.00
CA PRO A 59 9.72 4.08 5.47
C PRO A 59 10.57 4.04 4.20
N ASP A 60 11.43 3.03 4.08
CA ASP A 60 12.26 2.81 2.89
C ASP A 60 11.70 1.71 1.97
N ILE A 61 10.70 0.96 2.46
CA ILE A 61 9.98 -0.06 1.69
C ILE A 61 8.48 0.24 1.75
N GLY A 62 7.80 0.25 0.59
CA GLY A 62 6.36 0.41 0.49
C GLY A 62 5.69 -0.86 -0.04
N ILE A 63 4.76 -1.46 0.71
CA ILE A 63 3.83 -2.48 0.20
C ILE A 63 2.49 -1.77 0.01
N LEU A 64 2.15 -1.46 -1.25
CA LEU A 64 1.04 -0.57 -1.57
C LEU A 64 -0.10 -1.31 -2.27
N SER A 65 -1.33 -1.15 -1.77
CA SER A 65 -2.52 -1.56 -2.50
C SER A 65 -2.65 -0.71 -3.77
N ALA A 66 -2.64 -1.36 -4.94
CA ALA A 66 -2.57 -0.69 -6.23
C ALA A 66 -3.45 -1.36 -7.29
N GLY A 67 -4.53 -2.02 -6.86
CA GLY A 67 -5.43 -2.76 -7.76
C GLY A 67 -6.45 -1.92 -8.50
N GLY A 68 -6.61 -0.66 -8.14
CA GLY A 68 -7.72 0.15 -8.65
C GLY A 68 -9.08 -0.34 -8.12
N HIS A 69 -10.18 0.12 -8.68
CA HIS A 69 -11.55 -0.25 -8.37
C HIS A 69 -11.95 -0.03 -6.89
N PHE A 70 -11.25 -0.65 -5.94
CA PHE A 70 -11.51 -0.54 -4.49
C PHE A 70 -10.43 0.26 -3.74
N THR A 71 -9.22 0.31 -4.26
CA THR A 71 -8.06 0.97 -3.67
C THR A 71 -7.43 1.96 -4.65
N MET A 72 -6.25 2.48 -4.35
CA MET A 72 -5.46 3.20 -5.35
C MET A 72 -5.28 2.33 -6.60
N ASP A 73 -5.28 2.94 -7.77
CA ASP A 73 -4.73 2.34 -8.98
C ASP A 73 -3.19 2.49 -9.03
N MET A 74 -2.55 1.93 -10.06
CA MET A 74 -1.09 1.99 -10.20
C MET A 74 -0.56 3.42 -10.36
N ALA A 75 -1.31 4.31 -11.02
CA ALA A 75 -0.92 5.71 -11.19
C ALA A 75 -1.05 6.49 -9.88
N GLN A 76 -2.12 6.25 -9.14
CA GLN A 76 -2.35 6.84 -7.81
C GLN A 76 -1.30 6.36 -6.79
N ALA A 77 -0.96 5.08 -6.80
CA ALA A 77 0.10 4.51 -5.95
C ALA A 77 1.46 5.12 -6.27
N ALA A 78 1.80 5.29 -7.57
CA ALA A 78 3.01 5.98 -8.00
C ALA A 78 3.04 7.44 -7.54
N TYR A 79 1.91 8.15 -7.69
CA TYR A 79 1.79 9.52 -7.22
C TYR A 79 2.00 9.62 -5.70
N ALA A 80 1.31 8.78 -4.92
CA ALA A 80 1.43 8.78 -3.46
C ALA A 80 2.87 8.46 -3.00
N ALA A 81 3.49 7.45 -3.61
CA ALA A 81 4.86 7.07 -3.32
C ALA A 81 5.85 8.23 -3.56
N LYS A 82 5.74 8.91 -4.71
CA LYS A 82 6.59 10.07 -5.05
C LYS A 82 6.32 11.29 -4.19
N ARG A 83 5.05 11.53 -3.85
CA ARG A 83 4.64 12.79 -3.21
C ARG A 83 4.93 12.78 -1.71
N TYR A 84 4.77 11.63 -1.06
CA TYR A 84 4.74 11.55 0.39
C TYR A 84 5.87 10.72 1.00
N PHE A 85 6.54 9.89 0.22
CA PHE A 85 7.52 8.94 0.74
C PHE A 85 8.86 9.03 -0.01
N ASN A 86 9.88 8.41 0.56
CA ASN A 86 11.20 8.26 -0.06
C ASN A 86 11.58 6.77 -0.10
N PHE A 87 10.72 5.97 -0.73
CA PHE A 87 10.94 4.54 -0.84
C PHE A 87 12.16 4.21 -1.69
N LYS A 88 12.92 3.20 -1.28
CA LYS A 88 13.92 2.53 -2.12
C LYS A 88 13.28 1.41 -2.92
N THR A 89 12.33 0.70 -2.29
CA THR A 89 11.61 -0.43 -2.89
C THR A 89 10.11 -0.23 -2.73
N VAL A 90 9.34 -0.53 -3.79
CA VAL A 90 7.89 -0.57 -3.76
C VAL A 90 7.40 -1.92 -4.28
N ILE A 91 6.50 -2.53 -3.54
CA ILE A 91 5.88 -3.82 -3.84
C ILE A 91 4.38 -3.60 -4.00
N PRO A 92 3.83 -3.65 -5.22
CA PRO A 92 2.38 -3.56 -5.40
C PRO A 92 1.68 -4.81 -4.89
N CYS A 93 0.55 -4.62 -4.24
CA CYS A 93 -0.34 -5.69 -3.82
C CYS A 93 -1.79 -5.40 -4.21
N HIS A 94 -2.72 -6.34 -3.93
CA HIS A 94 -4.14 -6.20 -4.22
C HIS A 94 -4.44 -5.97 -5.71
N TYR A 95 -3.76 -6.67 -6.63
CA TYR A 95 -3.98 -6.61 -8.07
C TYR A 95 -3.87 -8.01 -8.71
N ARG A 96 -4.31 -8.18 -9.95
CA ARG A 96 -4.33 -9.46 -10.71
C ARG A 96 -5.24 -10.57 -10.16
N THR A 97 -5.97 -10.39 -9.09
CA THR A 97 -6.75 -11.47 -8.48
C THR A 97 -8.10 -11.72 -9.16
N PHE A 98 -8.63 -10.73 -9.87
CA PHE A 98 -9.82 -10.84 -10.73
C PHE A 98 -9.86 -9.69 -11.76
N ASP A 99 -10.70 -9.83 -12.80
CA ASP A 99 -10.65 -9.00 -14.02
C ASP A 99 -10.90 -7.50 -13.80
N ALA A 100 -11.63 -7.12 -12.74
CA ALA A 100 -11.90 -5.72 -12.44
C ALA A 100 -10.68 -4.96 -11.88
N LEU A 101 -9.65 -5.66 -11.43
CA LEU A 101 -8.43 -5.05 -10.90
C LEU A 101 -7.40 -4.81 -12.01
N GLU A 102 -6.41 -3.98 -11.68
CA GLU A 102 -5.23 -3.78 -12.52
C GLU A 102 -4.53 -5.12 -12.81
N GLN A 103 -4.16 -5.34 -14.06
CA GLN A 103 -3.53 -6.59 -14.52
C GLN A 103 -2.02 -6.47 -14.74
N SER A 104 -1.44 -5.26 -14.60
CA SER A 104 -0.02 -4.98 -14.82
C SER A 104 0.45 -3.89 -13.87
N ALA A 105 1.67 -4.02 -13.35
CA ALA A 105 2.32 -2.98 -12.57
C ALA A 105 3.11 -1.97 -13.44
N GLN A 106 3.04 -2.05 -14.77
CA GLN A 106 3.88 -1.24 -15.66
C GLN A 106 3.72 0.27 -15.41
N VAL A 107 2.48 0.74 -15.16
CA VAL A 107 2.21 2.16 -14.87
C VAL A 107 2.89 2.62 -13.57
N LEU A 108 2.95 1.74 -12.56
CA LEU A 108 3.66 2.01 -11.31
C LEU A 108 5.18 2.07 -11.55
N VAL A 109 5.73 1.13 -12.33
CA VAL A 109 7.16 1.11 -12.71
C VAL A 109 7.54 2.38 -13.43
N ASP A 110 6.78 2.76 -14.46
CA ASP A 110 7.04 3.96 -15.26
C ASP A 110 6.88 5.25 -14.43
N GLY A 111 5.98 5.22 -13.44
CA GLY A 111 5.72 6.33 -12.53
C GLY A 111 6.79 6.55 -11.46
N LEU A 112 7.67 5.56 -11.21
CA LEU A 112 8.66 5.58 -10.13
C LEU A 112 10.11 5.41 -10.63
N PRO A 113 10.62 6.29 -11.49
CA PRO A 113 12.00 6.19 -11.98
C PRO A 113 12.99 6.32 -10.80
N GLY A 114 13.88 5.33 -10.67
CA GLY A 114 14.90 5.28 -9.61
C GLY A 114 14.45 4.58 -8.31
N VAL A 115 13.23 4.09 -8.26
CA VAL A 115 12.74 3.21 -7.19
C VAL A 115 12.70 1.79 -7.72
N ASP A 116 13.12 0.81 -6.92
CA ASP A 116 13.00 -0.60 -7.25
C ASP A 116 11.56 -1.06 -7.07
N VAL A 117 10.84 -1.27 -8.17
CA VAL A 117 9.46 -1.78 -8.14
C VAL A 117 9.50 -3.30 -8.34
N VAL A 118 9.22 -4.04 -7.27
CA VAL A 118 9.29 -5.51 -7.26
C VAL A 118 7.88 -6.09 -7.38
N GLU A 119 7.58 -6.72 -8.51
CA GLU A 119 6.31 -7.44 -8.69
C GLU A 119 6.35 -8.78 -7.95
N PRO A 120 5.49 -8.99 -6.93
CA PRO A 120 5.51 -10.22 -6.16
C PRO A 120 4.99 -11.40 -6.96
N GLN A 121 5.61 -12.56 -6.76
CA GLN A 121 5.07 -13.84 -7.22
C GLN A 121 4.54 -14.63 -6.04
N VAL A 122 3.37 -15.24 -6.22
CA VAL A 122 2.73 -16.02 -5.14
C VAL A 122 3.67 -17.12 -4.66
N MET A 123 3.85 -17.22 -3.33
CA MET A 123 4.71 -18.19 -2.66
C MET A 123 6.22 -18.07 -2.97
N GLN A 124 6.67 -16.97 -3.55
CA GLN A 124 8.10 -16.71 -3.74
C GLN A 124 8.56 -15.63 -2.74
N PRO A 125 9.63 -15.88 -1.97
CA PRO A 125 10.17 -14.85 -1.09
C PRO A 125 10.81 -13.72 -1.91
N ILE A 126 10.69 -12.50 -1.42
CA ILE A 126 11.38 -11.32 -1.94
C ILE A 126 12.46 -10.96 -0.92
N THR A 127 13.67 -10.76 -1.42
CA THR A 127 14.78 -10.18 -0.63
C THR A 127 14.98 -8.75 -1.09
N VAL A 128 14.97 -7.79 -0.17
CA VAL A 128 15.11 -6.35 -0.40
C VAL A 128 16.35 -5.82 0.32
#